data_6d9fb59929473a06a9b50a7a6c4f7d4b
#
_entry.id   6d9fb59929473a06a9b50a7a6c4f7d4b
#
_cell.length_a   1.000
_cell.length_b   1.000
_cell.length_c   1.000
_cell.angle_alpha   90.00
_cell.angle_beta   90.00
_cell.angle_gamma   90.00
#
_symmetry.space_group_name_H-M   'P 1'
#
loop_
_entity.id
_entity.type
_entity.pdbx_description
1 polymer ?
#
loop_
_entity_poly.entity_id
_entity_poly.type
_entity_poly.pdbx_seq_one_letter_code
_entity_poly.pdbx_strand_id
1 'polypeptide(L)'
;MSCPSVSTMSGKLQGVPAINTNTVTNPFCIEQYNKADPDNICSFCYSHDMLNTYRKSCQPSFQRNSDILATDTGIDIPKINASIVRFNGHGELLNDVHFRNLCAIASHYLRTNFALWTKRVDIVRRNLYCVPDNLILVYSNPKIDRVMSKPPRGFHRVFNNVTKKYTGDANCTGQKCIDCQLCYHFDTETVIVEHVK
;
A
#
# COMPACT_ATOMS: atom_id res chain seq x y z
N MET A 1 8.94 13.79 19.60
CA MET A 1 9.02 13.92 18.15
C MET A 1 8.46 12.64 17.52
N SER A 2 7.42 12.79 16.75
CA SER A 2 6.63 11.69 16.18
C SER A 2 6.94 11.55 14.69
N CYS A 3 8.12 11.02 14.36
CA CYS A 3 8.57 10.80 12.99
C CYS A 3 8.35 9.33 12.58
N PRO A 4 7.61 9.06 11.51
CA PRO A 4 7.46 7.70 10.99
C PRO A 4 8.81 7.16 10.46
N SER A 5 9.10 5.90 10.70
CA SER A 5 10.29 5.26 10.17
C SER A 5 10.08 4.78 8.74
N VAL A 6 11.12 4.96 7.92
CA VAL A 6 11.18 4.46 6.55
C VAL A 6 11.91 3.12 6.55
N SER A 7 11.30 2.11 5.94
CA SER A 7 11.85 0.77 5.84
C SER A 7 12.52 0.53 4.50
N THR A 8 13.64 -0.20 4.50
CA THR A 8 14.17 -0.83 3.29
C THR A 8 13.39 -2.10 3.01
N MET A 9 13.00 -2.30 1.76
CA MET A 9 12.21 -3.45 1.33
C MET A 9 13.07 -4.51 0.64
N SER A 10 12.56 -5.73 0.58
CA SER A 10 13.18 -6.87 -0.12
C SER A 10 12.26 -7.41 -1.22
N GLY A 11 12.72 -8.41 -1.98
CA GLY A 11 11.96 -9.01 -3.06
C GLY A 11 11.70 -8.02 -4.20
N LYS A 12 10.48 -7.94 -4.71
CA LYS A 12 10.11 -7.01 -5.80
C LYS A 12 10.28 -5.53 -5.44
N LEU A 13 10.16 -5.20 -4.16
CA LEU A 13 10.32 -3.83 -3.65
C LEU A 13 11.77 -3.50 -3.26
N GLN A 14 12.73 -4.39 -3.53
CA GLN A 14 14.15 -4.10 -3.26
C GLN A 14 14.57 -2.79 -3.94
N GLY A 15 15.16 -1.88 -3.17
CA GLY A 15 15.56 -0.55 -3.63
C GLY A 15 14.48 0.52 -3.54
N VAL A 16 13.22 0.16 -3.25
CA VAL A 16 12.13 1.12 -3.02
C VAL A 16 11.93 1.29 -1.52
N PRO A 17 12.16 2.49 -0.97
CA PRO A 17 11.82 2.77 0.43
C PRO A 17 10.31 2.68 0.65
N ALA A 18 9.91 2.26 1.86
CA ALA A 18 8.50 2.18 2.21
C ALA A 18 8.20 2.69 3.62
N ILE A 19 7.04 3.29 3.80
CA ILE A 19 6.44 3.54 5.11
C ILE A 19 5.38 2.47 5.32
N ASN A 20 5.64 1.59 6.27
CA ASN A 20 4.82 0.42 6.57
C ASN A 20 4.13 0.59 7.91
N THR A 21 2.92 0.02 8.03
CA THR A 21 2.14 -0.05 9.26
C THR A 21 1.82 -1.50 9.64
N ASN A 22 1.34 -1.73 10.85
CA ASN A 22 1.17 -3.07 11.36
C ASN A 22 -0.14 -3.71 10.89
N THR A 23 -0.06 -4.81 10.15
CA THR A 23 -1.23 -5.61 9.73
C THR A 23 -1.85 -6.40 10.87
N VAL A 24 -1.05 -6.80 11.86
CA VAL A 24 -1.49 -7.71 12.94
C VAL A 24 -2.35 -6.99 13.97
N THR A 25 -2.20 -5.69 14.12
CA THR A 25 -2.96 -4.86 15.06
C THR A 25 -3.98 -3.94 14.37
N ASN A 26 -3.95 -3.85 13.05
CA ASN A 26 -4.91 -3.05 12.29
C ASN A 26 -6.29 -3.71 12.29
N PRO A 27 -7.35 -3.08 12.86
CA PRO A 27 -8.68 -3.70 12.98
C PRO A 27 -9.27 -4.15 11.65
N PHE A 28 -9.09 -3.34 10.58
CA PHE A 28 -9.56 -3.70 9.25
C PHE A 28 -8.83 -4.95 8.72
N CYS A 29 -7.50 -5.02 8.89
CA CYS A 29 -6.72 -6.18 8.43
C CYS A 29 -7.13 -7.45 9.18
N ILE A 30 -7.31 -7.37 10.51
CA ILE A 30 -7.75 -8.48 11.36
C ILE A 30 -9.14 -8.97 10.93
N GLU A 31 -10.08 -8.04 10.72
CA GLU A 31 -11.43 -8.38 10.28
C GLU A 31 -11.41 -9.11 8.93
N GLN A 32 -10.65 -8.58 7.95
CA GLN A 32 -10.58 -9.19 6.61
C GLN A 32 -9.88 -10.56 6.62
N TYR A 33 -8.83 -10.72 7.43
CA TYR A 33 -8.11 -11.98 7.58
C TYR A 33 -9.01 -13.06 8.19
N ASN A 34 -9.74 -12.71 9.25
CA ASN A 34 -10.60 -13.64 10.00
C ASN A 34 -11.87 -14.07 9.24
N LYS A 35 -12.23 -13.39 8.14
CA LYS A 35 -13.36 -13.83 7.29
C LYS A 35 -13.15 -15.19 6.68
N ALA A 36 -11.91 -15.64 6.52
CA ALA A 36 -11.54 -16.93 5.90
C ALA A 36 -12.23 -17.16 4.53
N ASP A 37 -12.51 -16.08 3.79
CA ASP A 37 -13.16 -16.11 2.47
C ASP A 37 -12.10 -16.51 1.41
N PRO A 38 -12.26 -17.67 0.74
CA PRO A 38 -11.30 -18.16 -0.23
C PRO A 38 -11.16 -17.27 -1.46
N ASP A 39 -12.14 -16.42 -1.75
CA ASP A 39 -12.10 -15.45 -2.85
C ASP A 39 -11.46 -14.11 -2.44
N ASN A 40 -11.02 -13.96 -1.20
CA ASN A 40 -10.46 -12.73 -0.67
C ASN A 40 -8.97 -12.88 -0.38
N ILE A 41 -8.13 -12.09 -1.07
CA ILE A 41 -6.67 -12.12 -0.86
C ILE A 41 -6.24 -11.82 0.57
N CYS A 42 -7.06 -11.08 1.34
CA CYS A 42 -6.76 -10.77 2.73
C CYS A 42 -6.85 -11.99 3.65
N SER A 43 -7.63 -13.02 3.28
CA SER A 43 -7.70 -14.28 4.04
C SER A 43 -6.40 -15.10 3.96
N PHE A 44 -5.54 -14.77 2.98
CA PHE A 44 -4.21 -15.36 2.77
C PHE A 44 -3.13 -14.28 2.84
N CYS A 45 -3.29 -13.31 3.75
CA CYS A 45 -2.43 -12.13 3.81
C CYS A 45 -1.01 -12.49 4.24
N TYR A 46 -0.10 -12.55 3.26
CA TYR A 46 1.31 -12.86 3.53
C TYR A 46 1.95 -11.88 4.52
N SER A 47 1.50 -10.62 4.56
CA SER A 47 2.01 -9.62 5.51
C SER A 47 1.63 -9.96 6.95
N HIS A 48 0.39 -10.44 7.16
CA HIS A 48 -0.07 -10.90 8.45
C HIS A 48 0.74 -12.12 8.92
N ASP A 49 0.90 -13.12 8.05
CA ASP A 49 1.63 -14.36 8.38
C ASP A 49 3.12 -14.08 8.62
N MET A 50 3.74 -13.27 7.77
CA MET A 50 5.13 -12.88 7.89
C MET A 50 5.43 -12.17 9.21
N LEU A 51 4.58 -11.22 9.62
CA LEU A 51 4.75 -10.48 10.88
C LEU A 51 4.51 -11.36 12.11
N ASN A 52 3.71 -12.42 12.00
CA ASN A 52 3.52 -13.38 13.08
C ASN A 52 4.60 -14.47 13.13
N THR A 53 5.45 -14.57 12.11
CA THR A 53 6.47 -15.63 11.98
C THR A 53 7.88 -15.04 11.86
N TYR A 54 8.49 -15.14 10.70
CA TYR A 54 9.93 -14.86 10.48
C TYR A 54 10.31 -13.37 10.48
N ARG A 55 9.35 -12.43 10.42
CA ARG A 55 9.59 -10.98 10.55
C ARG A 55 8.87 -10.36 11.75
N LYS A 56 8.65 -11.12 12.79
CA LYS A 56 8.04 -10.64 14.04
C LYS A 56 8.76 -9.43 14.63
N SER A 57 10.07 -9.36 14.46
CA SER A 57 10.90 -8.21 14.88
C SER A 57 10.57 -6.88 14.20
N CYS A 58 9.87 -6.90 13.06
CA CYS A 58 9.40 -5.67 12.41
C CYS A 58 8.14 -5.07 13.06
N GLN A 59 7.38 -5.84 13.83
CA GLN A 59 6.12 -5.39 14.43
C GLN A 59 6.25 -4.12 15.27
N PRO A 60 7.25 -3.94 16.16
CA PRO A 60 7.36 -2.73 16.97
C PRO A 60 7.53 -1.46 16.11
N SER A 61 8.34 -1.53 15.06
CA SER A 61 8.55 -0.40 14.14
C SER A 61 7.29 -0.07 13.34
N PHE A 62 6.59 -1.10 12.84
CA PHE A 62 5.36 -0.92 12.09
C PHE A 62 4.20 -0.44 12.98
N GLN A 63 4.16 -0.90 14.24
CA GLN A 63 3.20 -0.41 15.23
C GLN A 63 3.44 1.07 15.54
N ARG A 64 4.68 1.45 15.79
CA ARG A 64 5.04 2.84 16.01
C ARG A 64 4.60 3.74 14.84
N ASN A 65 4.80 3.30 13.59
CA ASN A 65 4.29 4.03 12.42
C ASN A 65 2.76 4.11 12.42
N SER A 66 2.07 3.02 12.79
CA SER A 66 0.61 3.01 12.90
C SER A 66 0.12 4.05 13.90
N ASP A 67 0.72 4.10 15.07
CA ASP A 67 0.35 5.01 16.16
C ASP A 67 0.59 6.47 15.76
N ILE A 68 1.78 6.79 15.23
CA ILE A 68 2.13 8.14 14.78
C ILE A 68 1.19 8.60 13.67
N LEU A 69 1.05 7.80 12.60
CA LEU A 69 0.28 8.20 11.44
C LEU A 69 -1.21 8.32 11.72
N ALA A 70 -1.75 7.51 12.64
CA ALA A 70 -3.20 7.47 12.92
C ALA A 70 -3.67 8.47 13.98
N THR A 71 -2.78 9.00 14.82
CA THR A 71 -3.16 9.83 15.98
C THR A 71 -2.60 11.24 15.94
N ASP A 72 -1.44 11.45 15.33
CA ASP A 72 -0.79 12.75 15.27
C ASP A 72 -1.23 13.55 14.03
N THR A 73 -1.59 14.82 14.24
CA THR A 73 -1.96 15.76 13.16
C THR A 73 -0.81 16.71 12.78
N GLY A 74 0.34 16.61 13.43
CA GLY A 74 1.53 17.43 13.19
C GLY A 74 2.79 16.58 13.26
N ILE A 75 2.88 15.56 12.41
CA ILE A 75 4.00 14.62 12.40
C ILE A 75 5.27 15.26 11.84
N ASP A 76 6.41 14.83 12.34
CA ASP A 76 7.71 15.15 11.72
C ASP A 76 7.83 14.39 10.38
N ILE A 77 8.32 15.09 9.37
CA ILE A 77 8.49 14.49 8.04
C ILE A 77 9.75 13.62 8.03
N PRO A 78 9.64 12.32 7.71
CA PRO A 78 10.79 11.43 7.65
C PRO A 78 11.73 11.80 6.51
N LYS A 79 13.04 11.65 6.70
CA LYS A 79 14.02 11.87 5.63
C LYS A 79 13.88 10.81 4.54
N ILE A 80 13.64 11.26 3.32
CA ILE A 80 13.50 10.42 2.12
C ILE A 80 14.44 10.94 1.05
N ASN A 81 15.27 10.06 0.49
CA ASN A 81 16.13 10.34 -0.66
C ASN A 81 15.92 9.23 -1.69
N ALA A 82 14.86 9.33 -2.43
CA ALA A 82 14.48 8.36 -3.46
C ALA A 82 13.56 8.99 -4.50
N SER A 83 13.58 8.51 -5.73
CA SER A 83 12.67 8.96 -6.80
C SER A 83 11.27 8.37 -6.66
N ILE A 84 11.15 7.19 -6.07
CA ILE A 84 9.86 6.53 -5.80
C ILE A 84 9.80 5.99 -4.37
N VAL A 85 8.62 6.03 -3.76
CA VAL A 85 8.36 5.55 -2.40
C VAL A 85 7.03 4.78 -2.33
N ARG A 86 7.01 3.70 -1.58
CA ARG A 86 5.81 2.91 -1.31
C ARG A 86 5.18 3.28 0.03
N PHE A 87 3.92 3.65 0.03
CA PHE A 87 3.08 3.65 1.23
C PHE A 87 2.32 2.32 1.33
N ASN A 88 2.23 1.79 2.54
CA ASN A 88 1.61 0.50 2.80
C ASN A 88 2.19 -0.65 1.94
N GLY A 89 3.51 -0.83 1.97
CA GLY A 89 4.14 -2.08 1.54
C GLY A 89 3.67 -3.24 2.43
N HIS A 90 3.45 -2.94 3.72
CA HIS A 90 2.72 -3.71 4.72
C HIS A 90 1.74 -2.78 5.42
N GLY A 91 0.58 -3.31 5.84
CA GLY A 91 -0.44 -2.56 6.55
C GLY A 91 -1.56 -2.03 5.65
N GLU A 92 -2.42 -1.25 6.28
CA GLU A 92 -3.58 -0.63 5.64
C GLU A 92 -3.90 0.71 6.35
N LEU A 93 -4.64 1.60 5.70
CA LEU A 93 -5.12 2.84 6.31
C LEU A 93 -5.99 2.55 7.55
N LEU A 94 -5.67 3.20 8.66
CA LEU A 94 -6.41 3.07 9.91
C LEU A 94 -7.62 4.03 9.95
N ASN A 95 -7.37 5.30 9.62
CA ASN A 95 -8.37 6.37 9.68
C ASN A 95 -8.01 7.53 8.73
N ASP A 96 -8.82 8.59 8.75
CA ASP A 96 -8.64 9.78 7.92
C ASP A 96 -7.35 10.56 8.26
N VAL A 97 -6.94 10.57 9.53
CA VAL A 97 -5.69 11.24 9.98
C VAL A 97 -4.49 10.55 9.35
N HIS A 98 -4.46 9.22 9.37
CA HIS A 98 -3.40 8.42 8.72
C HIS A 98 -3.25 8.80 7.24
N PHE A 99 -4.35 8.86 6.51
CA PHE A 99 -4.33 9.22 5.08
C PHE A 99 -3.80 10.63 4.86
N ARG A 100 -4.29 11.62 5.64
CA ARG A 100 -3.83 13.02 5.54
C ARG A 100 -2.35 13.16 5.86
N ASN A 101 -1.83 12.42 6.84
CA ASN A 101 -0.41 12.43 7.17
C ASN A 101 0.46 11.86 6.03
N LEU A 102 0.00 10.80 5.35
CA LEU A 102 0.67 10.31 4.13
C LEU A 102 0.64 11.34 2.99
N CYS A 103 -0.48 12.05 2.81
CA CYS A 103 -0.55 13.15 1.85
C CYS A 103 0.42 14.27 2.20
N ALA A 104 0.54 14.66 3.47
CA ALA A 104 1.48 15.68 3.93
C ALA A 104 2.94 15.28 3.68
N ILE A 105 3.30 14.01 3.94
CA ILE A 105 4.63 13.48 3.61
C ILE A 105 4.89 13.59 2.09
N ALA A 106 3.95 13.16 1.27
CA ALA A 106 4.11 13.22 -0.18
C ALA A 106 4.23 14.65 -0.69
N SER A 107 3.42 15.58 -0.19
CA SER A 107 3.47 17.00 -0.55
C SER A 107 4.80 17.68 -0.21
N HIS A 108 5.52 17.18 0.80
CA HIS A 108 6.83 17.72 1.17
C HIS A 108 7.93 17.39 0.15
N TYR A 109 7.79 16.29 -0.59
CA TYR A 109 8.83 15.77 -1.50
C TYR A 109 8.41 15.87 -2.98
N LEU A 110 8.39 17.06 -3.53
CA LEU A 110 7.87 17.35 -4.89
C LEU A 110 8.57 16.58 -6.04
N ARG A 111 9.79 16.09 -5.81
CA ARG A 111 10.58 15.34 -6.81
C ARG A 111 10.52 13.82 -6.62
N THR A 112 9.72 13.35 -5.66
CA THR A 112 9.55 11.93 -5.36
C THR A 112 8.13 11.52 -5.69
N ASN A 113 7.94 10.45 -6.44
CA ASN A 113 6.64 9.87 -6.69
C ASN A 113 6.29 8.87 -5.59
N PHE A 114 5.11 9.01 -5.03
CA PHE A 114 4.58 8.12 -4.01
C PHE A 114 3.47 7.25 -4.58
N ALA A 115 3.38 6.01 -4.11
CA ALA A 115 2.25 5.17 -4.44
C ALA A 115 1.70 4.49 -3.18
N LEU A 116 0.40 4.66 -2.94
CA LEU A 116 -0.33 4.11 -1.81
C LEU A 116 -1.25 2.98 -2.26
N TRP A 117 -1.02 1.77 -1.76
CA TRP A 117 -1.97 0.66 -1.89
C TRP A 117 -2.94 0.65 -0.73
N THR A 118 -4.23 0.64 -1.04
CA THR A 118 -5.26 0.55 -0.01
C THR A 118 -6.55 -0.07 -0.54
N LYS A 119 -7.30 -0.70 0.35
CA LYS A 119 -8.66 -1.19 0.12
C LYS A 119 -9.71 -0.24 0.70
N ARG A 120 -9.27 0.78 1.45
CA ARG A 120 -10.11 1.72 2.19
C ARG A 120 -10.64 2.84 1.30
N VAL A 121 -11.55 2.47 0.39
CA VAL A 121 -12.25 3.43 -0.50
C VAL A 121 -12.99 4.51 0.30
N ASP A 122 -13.52 4.14 1.45
CA ASP A 122 -14.23 5.02 2.38
C ASP A 122 -13.34 6.19 2.87
N ILE A 123 -12.11 5.89 3.32
CA ILE A 123 -11.15 6.89 3.79
C ILE A 123 -10.70 7.78 2.63
N VAL A 124 -10.28 7.16 1.52
CA VAL A 124 -9.78 7.91 0.36
C VAL A 124 -10.82 8.89 -0.15
N ARG A 125 -12.08 8.47 -0.32
CA ARG A 125 -13.15 9.33 -0.85
C ARG A 125 -13.45 10.55 0.02
N ARG A 126 -13.39 10.41 1.35
CA ARG A 126 -13.60 11.53 2.28
C ARG A 126 -12.48 12.56 2.25
N ASN A 127 -11.30 12.18 1.78
CA ASN A 127 -10.07 12.98 1.88
C ASN A 127 -9.40 13.28 0.52
N LEU A 128 -10.11 13.17 -0.60
CA LEU A 128 -9.55 13.44 -1.94
C LEU A 128 -8.97 14.84 -2.08
N TYR A 129 -9.45 15.80 -1.32
CA TYR A 129 -9.02 17.19 -1.34
C TYR A 129 -7.55 17.41 -0.91
N CYS A 130 -6.96 16.46 -0.20
CA CYS A 130 -5.56 16.56 0.28
C CYS A 130 -4.55 15.75 -0.56
N VAL A 131 -4.99 15.07 -1.61
CA VAL A 131 -4.11 14.22 -2.44
C VAL A 131 -3.22 15.11 -3.31
N PRO A 132 -1.88 15.07 -3.13
CA PRO A 132 -0.98 15.84 -3.97
C PRO A 132 -0.72 15.16 -5.32
N ASP A 133 -0.25 15.94 -6.30
CA ASP A 133 -0.04 15.49 -7.69
C ASP A 133 1.01 14.37 -7.83
N ASN A 134 1.88 14.19 -6.84
CA ASN A 134 2.91 13.15 -6.82
C ASN A 134 2.52 11.89 -6.03
N LEU A 135 1.24 11.77 -5.61
CA LEU A 135 0.72 10.59 -4.92
C LEU A 135 -0.25 9.79 -5.78
N ILE A 136 0.18 8.62 -6.21
CA ILE A 136 -0.66 7.68 -6.95
C ILE A 136 -1.43 6.77 -5.98
N LEU A 137 -2.75 6.80 -6.07
CA LEU A 137 -3.66 5.96 -5.29
C LEU A 137 -3.95 4.67 -6.07
N VAL A 138 -3.55 3.54 -5.51
CA VAL A 138 -3.74 2.21 -6.09
C VAL A 138 -4.77 1.46 -5.26
N TYR A 139 -5.93 1.20 -5.84
CA TYR A 139 -6.91 0.34 -5.22
C TYR A 139 -6.46 -1.12 -5.27
N SER A 140 -6.22 -1.72 -4.13
CA SER A 140 -5.89 -3.14 -4.03
C SER A 140 -7.19 -3.96 -4.02
N ASN A 141 -7.59 -4.48 -5.17
CA ASN A 141 -8.80 -5.30 -5.27
C ASN A 141 -8.70 -6.52 -4.35
N PRO A 142 -9.61 -6.67 -3.37
CA PRO A 142 -9.55 -7.80 -2.45
C PRO A 142 -9.97 -9.14 -3.10
N LYS A 143 -10.73 -9.11 -4.19
CA LYS A 143 -11.27 -10.33 -4.82
C LYS A 143 -10.27 -10.97 -5.76
N ILE A 144 -9.95 -12.25 -5.51
CA ILE A 144 -9.09 -13.08 -6.35
C ILE A 144 -9.86 -13.48 -7.62
N ASP A 145 -9.17 -13.51 -8.77
CA ASP A 145 -9.70 -13.88 -10.09
C ASP A 145 -10.88 -13.03 -10.60
N ARG A 146 -11.24 -11.96 -9.89
CA ARG A 146 -12.25 -10.99 -10.32
C ARG A 146 -11.57 -9.69 -10.73
N VAL A 147 -11.04 -9.67 -11.95
CA VAL A 147 -10.32 -8.53 -12.49
C VAL A 147 -11.26 -7.34 -12.71
N MET A 148 -10.97 -6.23 -12.04
CA MET A 148 -11.61 -4.95 -12.30
C MET A 148 -10.88 -4.27 -13.46
N SER A 149 -11.64 -3.86 -14.48
CA SER A 149 -11.13 -3.17 -15.68
C SER A 149 -10.97 -1.66 -15.50
N LYS A 150 -11.43 -1.11 -14.37
CA LYS A 150 -11.31 0.31 -14.02
C LYS A 150 -11.13 0.47 -12.52
N PRO A 151 -10.30 1.42 -12.07
CA PRO A 151 -10.20 1.74 -10.65
C PRO A 151 -11.50 2.36 -10.13
N PRO A 152 -11.82 2.22 -8.84
CA PRO A 152 -12.91 2.95 -8.20
C PRO A 152 -12.70 4.46 -8.30
N ARG A 153 -13.79 5.22 -8.23
CA ARG A 153 -13.73 6.69 -8.22
C ARG A 153 -12.80 7.20 -7.12
N GLY A 154 -11.86 8.06 -7.48
CA GLY A 154 -10.85 8.63 -6.58
C GLY A 154 -9.53 7.86 -6.56
N PHE A 155 -9.44 6.76 -7.29
CA PHE A 155 -8.19 6.02 -7.47
C PHE A 155 -7.65 6.18 -8.88
N HIS A 156 -6.32 6.22 -8.98
CA HIS A 156 -5.63 6.31 -10.26
C HIS A 156 -5.43 4.93 -10.90
N ARG A 157 -5.33 3.88 -10.08
CA ARG A 157 -5.08 2.50 -10.53
C ARG A 157 -5.89 1.49 -9.75
N VAL A 158 -6.06 0.31 -10.35
CA VAL A 158 -6.51 -0.89 -9.68
C VAL A 158 -5.47 -2.00 -9.81
N PHE A 159 -5.19 -2.65 -8.70
CA PHE A 159 -4.28 -3.80 -8.60
C PHE A 159 -5.11 -5.05 -8.35
N ASN A 160 -5.08 -5.98 -9.29
CA ASN A 160 -5.83 -7.23 -9.27
C ASN A 160 -4.91 -8.41 -9.00
N ASN A 161 -5.35 -9.33 -8.15
CA ASN A 161 -4.69 -10.59 -7.87
C ASN A 161 -5.41 -11.73 -8.57
N VAL A 162 -4.66 -12.55 -9.32
CA VAL A 162 -5.22 -13.67 -10.07
C VAL A 162 -4.44 -14.94 -9.80
N THR A 163 -5.13 -16.09 -9.87
CA THR A 163 -4.53 -17.43 -9.80
C THR A 163 -4.12 -17.93 -11.19
N LYS A 164 -3.55 -19.12 -11.25
CA LYS A 164 -3.26 -19.82 -12.51
C LYS A 164 -4.50 -20.11 -13.38
N LYS A 165 -5.71 -19.93 -12.84
CA LYS A 165 -6.97 -20.09 -13.60
C LYS A 165 -7.27 -18.91 -14.51
N TYR A 166 -6.64 -17.77 -14.25
CA TYR A 166 -6.82 -16.58 -15.09
C TYR A 166 -6.09 -16.75 -16.40
N THR A 167 -6.81 -16.58 -17.51
CA THR A 167 -6.30 -16.78 -18.89
C THR A 167 -5.91 -15.47 -19.59
N GLY A 168 -6.14 -14.32 -18.96
CA GLY A 168 -5.74 -13.01 -19.49
C GLY A 168 -4.28 -12.69 -19.20
N ASP A 169 -3.81 -11.57 -19.76
CA ASP A 169 -2.45 -11.12 -19.58
C ASP A 169 -2.21 -10.52 -18.21
N ALA A 170 -1.08 -10.86 -17.60
CA ALA A 170 -0.57 -10.24 -16.38
C ALA A 170 0.59 -9.31 -16.73
N ASN A 171 0.52 -8.05 -16.28
CA ASN A 171 1.56 -7.05 -16.53
C ASN A 171 2.50 -6.83 -15.32
N CYS A 172 2.16 -7.38 -14.14
CA CYS A 172 3.07 -7.46 -13.00
C CYS A 172 3.62 -8.89 -12.87
N THR A 173 4.71 -9.19 -13.57
CA THR A 173 5.26 -10.56 -13.75
C THR A 173 6.42 -10.88 -12.81
N GLY A 174 6.62 -10.08 -11.74
CA GLY A 174 7.67 -10.33 -10.74
C GLY A 174 8.93 -9.48 -10.92
N GLN A 175 8.96 -8.55 -11.88
CA GLN A 175 10.02 -7.57 -12.07
C GLN A 175 10.23 -6.70 -10.81
N LYS A 176 11.43 -6.16 -10.64
CA LYS A 176 11.71 -5.23 -9.55
C LYS A 176 10.95 -3.92 -9.77
N CYS A 177 10.29 -3.43 -8.73
CA CYS A 177 9.50 -2.20 -8.80
C CYS A 177 10.34 -0.96 -9.10
N ILE A 178 11.62 -0.94 -8.67
CA ILE A 178 12.55 0.14 -8.95
C ILE A 178 12.85 0.29 -10.45
N ASP A 179 12.83 -0.80 -11.19
CA ASP A 179 13.09 -0.83 -12.63
C ASP A 179 11.79 -0.69 -13.45
N CYS A 180 10.71 -1.33 -13.00
CA CYS A 180 9.42 -1.37 -13.67
C CYS A 180 8.65 -0.05 -13.57
N GLN A 181 8.56 0.51 -12.38
CA GLN A 181 7.89 1.77 -12.01
C GLN A 181 6.41 1.92 -12.46
N LEU A 182 5.78 0.89 -13.01
CA LEU A 182 4.41 0.89 -13.53
C LEU A 182 3.38 1.50 -12.56
N CYS A 183 3.56 1.29 -11.26
CA CYS A 183 2.67 1.78 -10.22
C CYS A 183 3.00 3.20 -9.72
N TYR A 184 4.08 3.84 -10.22
CA TYR A 184 4.64 5.07 -9.66
C TYR A 184 4.62 6.25 -10.64
N HIS A 185 4.11 6.08 -11.85
CA HIS A 185 3.99 7.13 -12.86
C HIS A 185 2.56 7.22 -13.39
N PHE A 186 2.05 8.44 -13.62
CA PHE A 186 0.67 8.68 -14.06
C PHE A 186 0.42 8.32 -15.52
N ASP A 187 1.43 8.30 -16.34
CA ASP A 187 1.40 8.02 -17.80
C ASP A 187 1.45 6.52 -18.15
N THR A 188 1.27 5.65 -17.14
CA THR A 188 1.29 4.20 -17.32
C THR A 188 -0.11 3.59 -17.22
N GLU A 189 -0.21 2.26 -17.36
CA GLU A 189 -1.47 1.52 -17.31
C GLU A 189 -2.22 1.68 -15.98
N THR A 190 -3.54 1.84 -16.08
CA THR A 190 -4.41 2.01 -14.90
C THR A 190 -4.83 0.69 -14.26
N VAL A 191 -4.76 -0.43 -15.02
CA VAL A 191 -5.12 -1.78 -14.57
C VAL A 191 -3.87 -2.63 -14.45
N ILE A 192 -3.61 -3.12 -13.25
CA ILE A 192 -2.46 -3.97 -12.94
C ILE A 192 -2.97 -5.33 -12.54
N VAL A 193 -2.41 -6.38 -13.15
CA VAL A 193 -2.74 -7.78 -12.90
C VAL A 193 -1.49 -8.53 -12.49
N GLU A 194 -1.52 -9.18 -11.34
CA GLU A 194 -0.44 -10.01 -10.79
C GLU A 194 -0.94 -11.42 -10.46
N HIS A 195 -0.18 -12.43 -10.85
CA HIS A 195 -0.40 -13.78 -10.35
C HIS A 195 0.01 -13.90 -8.89
N VAL A 196 -0.92 -14.34 -8.04
CA VAL A 196 -0.61 -14.71 -6.65
C VAL A 196 0.37 -15.89 -6.64
N LYS A 197 1.29 -15.86 -5.67
CA LYS A 197 2.31 -16.89 -5.50
C LYS A 197 1.77 -18.07 -4.70
#